data_dcea24ec7b936f5a8a35d4c3368d92af
#
_entry.id   dcea24ec7b936f5a8a35d4c3368d92af
#
_cell.length_a   1.000
_cell.length_b   1.000
_cell.length_c   1.000
_cell.angle_alpha   90.00
_cell.angle_beta   90.00
_cell.angle_gamma   90.00
#
_symmetry.space_group_name_H-M   'P 1'
#
loop_
_entity.id
_entity.type
_entity.pdbx_description
1 polymer ?
#
loop_
_entity_poly.entity_id
_entity_poly.type
_entity_poly.pdbx_seq_one_letter_code
_entity_poly.pdbx_strand_id
1 'polypeptide(L)'
;SGFRMPQLTPEQDRALTTTPTEELLYLDFLQPAVLGNTLKAYQMAKRCNEKRVMMEAVEWGKRGARINDIAPGIIVTPLAIDEFNGLRGDFYKNMFAKSPAGRPGTADEVADVAELIMSERAQFITGSTFLIDGGATASYFYGPLNPNAESGMAEGNQ
;
A
#
# COMPACT_ATOMS: atom_id res chain seq x y z
N SER A 1 -0.27 4.69 0.66
CA SER A 1 0.09 3.30 0.95
C SER A 1 1.60 3.12 0.98
N GLY A 2 2.06 1.97 1.48
CA GLY A 2 3.47 1.61 1.52
C GLY A 2 4.15 1.59 0.15
N PHE A 3 3.41 1.31 -0.91
CA PHE A 3 3.90 1.29 -2.30
C PHE A 3 4.45 2.63 -2.81
N ARG A 4 4.03 3.76 -2.24
CA ARG A 4 4.49 5.10 -2.64
C ARG A 4 5.68 5.60 -1.83
N MET A 5 6.13 4.82 -0.85
CA MET A 5 7.32 5.16 -0.08
C MET A 5 8.59 4.96 -0.93
N PRO A 6 9.65 5.75 -0.68
CA PRO A 6 10.99 5.41 -1.16
C PRO A 6 11.38 4.00 -0.72
N GLN A 7 12.28 3.38 -1.46
CA GLN A 7 12.84 2.09 -1.05
C GLN A 7 13.56 2.24 0.29
N LEU A 8 13.37 1.24 1.15
CA LEU A 8 14.12 1.11 2.39
C LEU A 8 15.50 0.52 2.09
N THR A 9 16.46 0.76 2.97
CA THR A 9 17.73 0.04 2.87
C THR A 9 17.53 -1.45 3.18
N PRO A 10 18.40 -2.34 2.69
CA PRO A 10 18.33 -3.76 3.04
C PRO A 10 18.32 -4.03 4.55
N GLU A 11 19.05 -3.21 5.32
CA GLU A 11 19.10 -3.29 6.77
C GLU A 11 17.75 -2.92 7.41
N GLN A 12 17.11 -1.85 6.93
CA GLN A 12 15.77 -1.44 7.39
C GLN A 12 14.72 -2.49 7.04
N ASP A 13 14.72 -3.00 5.80
CA ASP A 13 13.83 -4.08 5.39
C ASP A 13 14.01 -5.32 6.29
N ARG A 14 15.25 -5.70 6.56
CA ARG A 14 15.55 -6.82 7.44
C ARG A 14 15.08 -6.55 8.87
N ALA A 15 15.35 -5.39 9.43
CA ALA A 15 14.92 -5.02 10.77
C ALA A 15 13.38 -5.06 10.91
N LEU A 16 12.63 -4.54 9.93
CA LEU A 16 11.16 -4.61 9.93
C LEU A 16 10.63 -6.05 9.93
N THR A 17 11.31 -6.97 9.26
CA THR A 17 10.86 -8.35 9.14
C THR A 17 11.23 -9.22 10.35
N THR A 18 12.41 -9.03 10.90
CA THR A 18 12.98 -9.95 11.91
C THR A 18 12.86 -9.47 13.34
N THR A 19 12.66 -8.17 13.58
CA THR A 19 12.49 -7.64 14.95
C THR A 19 11.15 -8.10 15.53
N PRO A 20 11.11 -8.63 16.77
CA PRO A 20 9.87 -8.95 17.45
C PRO A 20 8.90 -7.77 17.47
N THR A 21 7.60 -8.05 17.41
CA THR A 21 6.56 -7.00 17.29
C THR A 21 6.62 -5.99 18.43
N GLU A 22 6.87 -6.45 19.63
CA GLU A 22 6.99 -5.65 20.86
C GLU A 22 8.23 -4.74 20.86
N GLU A 23 9.25 -5.07 20.06
CA GLU A 23 10.51 -4.33 19.97
C GLU A 23 10.56 -3.38 18.75
N LEU A 24 9.62 -3.48 17.81
CA LEU A 24 9.62 -2.68 16.58
C LEU A 24 9.73 -1.18 16.84
N LEU A 25 9.01 -0.67 17.84
CA LEU A 25 9.02 0.76 18.15
C LEU A 25 10.33 1.26 18.77
N TYR A 26 11.27 0.39 19.10
CA TYR A 26 12.61 0.78 19.56
C TYR A 26 13.61 0.97 18.42
N LEU A 27 13.24 0.61 17.18
CA LEU A 27 14.12 0.84 16.03
C LEU A 27 14.30 2.34 15.77
N ASP A 28 15.54 2.78 15.60
CA ASP A 28 15.91 4.19 15.47
C ASP A 28 15.16 4.89 14.32
N PHE A 29 15.04 4.24 13.19
CA PHE A 29 14.37 4.80 12.01
C PHE A 29 12.83 4.85 12.13
N LEU A 30 12.24 4.24 13.16
CA LEU A 30 10.81 4.33 13.48
C LEU A 30 10.51 5.39 14.54
N GLN A 31 11.53 6.06 15.07
CA GLN A 31 11.31 7.09 16.09
C GLN A 31 10.57 8.31 15.49
N PRO A 32 9.70 8.97 16.25
CA PRO A 32 8.92 10.12 15.78
C PRO A 32 9.78 11.23 15.16
N ALA A 33 10.96 11.49 15.73
CA ALA A 33 11.91 12.49 15.23
C ALA A 33 12.45 12.16 13.82
N VAL A 34 12.56 10.87 13.49
CA VAL A 34 13.05 10.40 12.18
C VAL A 34 11.90 10.30 11.17
N LEU A 35 10.77 9.77 11.58
CA LEU A 35 9.57 9.67 10.73
C LEU A 35 8.99 11.03 10.38
N GLY A 36 9.02 11.97 11.31
CA GLY A 36 8.68 13.38 11.12
C GLY A 36 7.19 13.70 11.03
N ASN A 37 6.34 12.79 10.57
CA ASN A 37 4.89 13.01 10.50
C ASN A 37 4.08 11.70 10.47
N THR A 38 2.79 11.82 10.75
CA THR A 38 1.85 10.69 10.84
C THR A 38 1.66 9.94 9.52
N LEU A 39 1.75 10.62 8.38
CA LEU A 39 1.62 9.99 7.07
C LEU A 39 2.78 9.02 6.82
N LYS A 40 4.02 9.43 7.10
CA LYS A 40 5.19 8.55 6.99
C LYS A 40 5.11 7.37 7.96
N ALA A 41 4.66 7.62 9.20
CA ALA A 41 4.44 6.54 10.17
C ALA A 41 3.42 5.52 9.67
N TYR A 42 2.29 5.98 9.13
CA TYR A 42 1.27 5.12 8.52
C TYR A 42 1.83 4.32 7.33
N GLN A 43 2.53 4.98 6.41
CA GLN A 43 3.13 4.33 5.26
C GLN A 43 4.15 3.26 5.69
N MET A 44 4.99 3.58 6.68
CA MET A 44 5.97 2.64 7.24
C MET A 44 5.30 1.41 7.87
N ALA A 45 4.22 1.62 8.64
CA ALA A 45 3.46 0.51 9.22
C ALA A 45 2.87 -0.42 8.13
N LYS A 46 2.34 0.15 7.03
CA LYS A 46 1.83 -0.64 5.90
C LYS A 46 2.95 -1.38 5.17
N ARG A 47 4.10 -0.74 4.98
CA ARG A 47 5.28 -1.39 4.41
C ARG A 47 5.78 -2.55 5.26
N CYS A 48 5.78 -2.38 6.58
CA CYS A 48 6.15 -3.43 7.52
C CYS A 48 5.24 -4.65 7.38
N ASN A 49 3.92 -4.46 7.26
CA ASN A 49 2.97 -5.57 7.07
C ASN A 49 3.31 -6.40 5.82
N GLU A 50 3.52 -5.73 4.66
CA GLU A 50 3.88 -6.39 3.41
C GLU A 50 5.17 -7.23 3.57
N LYS A 51 6.18 -6.65 4.19
CA LYS A 51 7.47 -7.32 4.41
C LYS A 51 7.36 -8.51 5.37
N ARG A 52 6.56 -8.39 6.43
CA ARG A 52 6.32 -9.49 7.38
C ARG A 52 5.55 -10.62 6.75
N VAL A 53 4.52 -10.35 5.94
CA VAL A 53 3.80 -11.39 5.18
C VAL A 53 4.77 -12.17 4.29
N MET A 54 5.68 -11.48 3.60
CA MET A 54 6.69 -12.12 2.76
C MET A 54 7.64 -13.02 3.58
N MET A 55 8.09 -12.56 4.73
CA MET A 55 8.96 -13.34 5.63
C MET A 55 8.19 -14.53 6.24
N GLU A 56 7.00 -14.29 6.78
CA GLU A 56 6.17 -15.32 7.41
C GLU A 56 5.78 -16.43 6.44
N ALA A 57 5.66 -16.16 5.15
CA ALA A 57 5.34 -17.17 4.14
C ALA A 57 6.34 -18.33 4.14
N VAL A 58 7.61 -18.09 4.50
CA VAL A 58 8.63 -19.12 4.62
C VAL A 58 8.31 -20.08 5.77
N GLU A 59 7.91 -19.55 6.93
CA GLU A 59 7.57 -20.34 8.10
C GLU A 59 6.22 -21.04 7.96
N TRP A 60 5.23 -20.36 7.37
CA TRP A 60 3.92 -20.94 7.10
C TRP A 60 4.01 -22.11 6.09
N GLY A 61 4.88 -21.95 5.08
CA GLY A 61 5.14 -23.01 4.09
C GLY A 61 5.64 -24.33 4.69
N LYS A 62 6.42 -24.29 5.76
CA LYS A 62 6.86 -25.50 6.49
C LYS A 62 5.70 -26.31 7.08
N ARG A 63 4.55 -25.67 7.27
CA ARG A 63 3.32 -26.28 7.80
C ARG A 63 2.29 -26.57 6.70
N GLY A 64 2.64 -26.37 5.42
CA GLY A 64 1.74 -26.49 4.29
C GLY A 64 0.68 -25.40 4.21
N ALA A 65 0.89 -24.28 4.91
CA ALA A 65 -0.04 -23.17 4.91
C ALA A 65 0.49 -22.00 4.04
N ARG A 66 -0.42 -21.13 3.62
CA ARG A 66 -0.14 -19.93 2.81
C ARG A 66 -0.54 -18.68 3.57
N ILE A 67 0.18 -17.61 3.32
CA ILE A 67 -0.14 -16.26 3.83
C ILE A 67 0.06 -15.25 2.72
N ASN A 68 -0.92 -14.39 2.50
CA ASN A 68 -0.87 -13.29 1.55
C ASN A 68 -1.55 -12.08 2.18
N ASP A 69 -1.34 -10.89 1.64
CA ASP A 69 -2.09 -9.70 2.03
C ASP A 69 -2.67 -8.98 0.82
N ILE A 70 -3.67 -8.14 1.10
CA ILE A 70 -4.32 -7.26 0.13
C ILE A 70 -4.01 -5.83 0.54
N ALA A 71 -3.53 -5.04 -0.41
CA ALA A 71 -3.30 -3.61 -0.27
C ALA A 71 -4.38 -2.83 -1.06
N PRO A 72 -5.54 -2.56 -0.46
CA PRO A 72 -6.59 -1.83 -1.14
C PRO A 72 -6.25 -0.35 -1.25
N GLY A 73 -6.70 0.26 -2.32
CA GLY A 73 -6.71 1.70 -2.49
C GLY A 73 -7.84 2.35 -1.68
N ILE A 74 -8.51 3.33 -2.28
CA ILE A 74 -9.67 3.98 -1.65
C ILE A 74 -10.91 3.15 -1.94
N ILE A 75 -11.49 2.59 -0.89
CA ILE A 75 -12.67 1.72 -0.94
C ILE A 75 -13.86 2.45 -0.32
N VAL A 76 -15.03 2.35 -0.95
CA VAL A 76 -16.28 2.91 -0.42
C VAL A 76 -16.64 2.19 0.87
N THR A 77 -16.57 2.92 1.97
CA THR A 77 -16.96 2.50 3.32
C THR A 77 -17.70 3.65 3.98
N PRO A 78 -18.45 3.43 5.09
CA PRO A 78 -19.05 4.54 5.81
C PRO A 78 -18.07 5.66 6.13
N LEU A 79 -16.87 5.33 6.62
CA LEU A 79 -15.80 6.30 6.88
C LEU A 79 -15.37 7.05 5.61
N ALA A 80 -15.20 6.33 4.50
CA ALA A 80 -14.81 6.95 3.23
C ALA A 80 -15.87 7.90 2.70
N ILE A 81 -17.16 7.58 2.87
CA ILE A 81 -18.28 8.47 2.49
C ILE A 81 -18.21 9.77 3.28
N ASP A 82 -17.95 9.71 4.59
CA ASP A 82 -17.78 10.90 5.42
C ASP A 82 -16.57 11.74 4.97
N GLU A 83 -15.46 11.09 4.63
CA GLU A 83 -14.27 11.77 4.11
C GLU A 83 -14.50 12.41 2.73
N PHE A 84 -15.27 11.76 1.83
CA PHE A 84 -15.60 12.30 0.50
C PHE A 84 -16.51 13.53 0.58
N ASN A 85 -17.32 13.62 1.61
CA ASN A 85 -18.21 14.75 1.87
C ASN A 85 -17.59 15.79 2.82
N GLY A 86 -16.42 15.49 3.40
CA GLY A 86 -15.70 16.35 4.33
C GLY A 86 -14.67 17.26 3.67
N LEU A 87 -13.80 17.83 4.49
CA LEU A 87 -12.76 18.78 4.07
C LEU A 87 -11.77 18.23 3.03
N ARG A 88 -11.67 16.91 2.91
CA ARG A 88 -10.81 16.21 1.93
C ARG A 88 -11.54 15.75 0.68
N GLY A 89 -12.81 16.07 0.53
CA GLY A 89 -13.62 15.58 -0.59
C GLY A 89 -13.03 15.89 -1.96
N ASP A 90 -12.55 17.09 -2.18
CA ASP A 90 -11.94 17.49 -3.46
C ASP A 90 -10.60 16.78 -3.72
N PHE A 91 -9.83 16.51 -2.68
CA PHE A 91 -8.62 15.69 -2.79
C PHE A 91 -8.94 14.28 -3.29
N TYR A 92 -9.96 13.62 -2.74
CA TYR A 92 -10.39 12.30 -3.18
C TYR A 92 -10.95 12.31 -4.60
N LYS A 93 -11.80 13.29 -4.95
CA LYS A 93 -12.34 13.46 -6.31
C LYS A 93 -11.22 13.63 -7.34
N ASN A 94 -10.21 14.44 -7.02
CA ASN A 94 -9.03 14.62 -7.88
C ASN A 94 -8.23 13.32 -8.02
N MET A 95 -8.05 12.56 -6.93
CA MET A 95 -7.39 11.24 -6.99
C MET A 95 -8.14 10.28 -7.91
N PHE A 96 -9.47 10.21 -7.82
CA PHE A 96 -10.27 9.34 -8.68
C PHE A 96 -10.15 9.77 -10.14
N ALA A 97 -10.35 11.05 -10.44
CA ALA A 97 -10.26 11.58 -11.80
C ALA A 97 -8.91 11.32 -12.46
N LYS A 98 -7.83 11.28 -11.66
CA LYS A 98 -6.46 11.04 -12.13
C LYS A 98 -6.00 9.58 -11.99
N SER A 99 -6.86 8.68 -11.53
CA SER A 99 -6.57 7.23 -11.47
C SER A 99 -7.20 6.53 -12.67
N PRO A 100 -6.58 5.46 -13.21
CA PRO A 100 -7.12 4.74 -14.37
C PRO A 100 -8.54 4.24 -14.21
N ALA A 101 -8.95 3.77 -13.02
CA ALA A 101 -10.31 3.32 -12.76
C ALA A 101 -11.35 4.46 -12.74
N GLY A 102 -10.93 5.70 -12.49
CA GLY A 102 -11.83 6.88 -12.45
C GLY A 102 -12.80 6.91 -11.26
N ARG A 103 -12.72 5.98 -10.32
CA ARG A 103 -13.65 5.82 -9.19
C ARG A 103 -12.98 5.15 -7.99
N PRO A 104 -13.58 5.23 -6.79
CA PRO A 104 -13.19 4.35 -5.69
C PRO A 104 -13.56 2.89 -5.98
N GLY A 105 -12.91 1.95 -5.31
CA GLY A 105 -13.29 0.54 -5.30
C GLY A 105 -14.43 0.26 -4.33
N THR A 106 -15.00 -0.95 -4.42
CA THR A 106 -16.03 -1.44 -3.50
C THR A 106 -15.48 -2.52 -2.58
N ALA A 107 -16.19 -2.79 -1.48
CA ALA A 107 -15.83 -3.89 -0.57
C ALA A 107 -15.91 -5.25 -1.28
N ASP A 108 -16.88 -5.43 -2.18
CA ASP A 108 -17.04 -6.67 -2.95
C ASP A 108 -15.85 -6.91 -3.88
N GLU A 109 -15.31 -5.88 -4.54
CA GLU A 109 -14.12 -6.01 -5.38
C GLU A 109 -12.88 -6.47 -4.57
N VAL A 110 -12.80 -6.09 -3.29
CA VAL A 110 -11.75 -6.60 -2.39
C VAL A 110 -12.05 -8.04 -1.96
N ALA A 111 -13.33 -8.35 -1.68
CA ALA A 111 -13.76 -9.68 -1.27
C ALA A 111 -13.55 -10.72 -2.38
N ASP A 112 -13.81 -10.38 -3.64
CA ASP A 112 -13.59 -11.26 -4.80
C ASP A 112 -12.11 -11.68 -4.91
N VAL A 113 -11.18 -10.74 -4.70
CA VAL A 113 -9.75 -11.07 -4.68
C VAL A 113 -9.41 -11.93 -3.44
N ALA A 114 -9.98 -11.61 -2.28
CA ALA A 114 -9.78 -12.40 -1.06
C ALA A 114 -10.26 -13.85 -1.25
N GLU A 115 -11.44 -14.04 -1.85
CA GLU A 115 -11.97 -15.37 -2.18
C GLU A 115 -11.01 -16.14 -3.08
N LEU A 116 -10.51 -15.50 -4.15
CA LEU A 116 -9.57 -16.13 -5.07
C LEU A 116 -8.28 -16.58 -4.35
N ILE A 117 -7.64 -15.68 -3.59
CA ILE A 117 -6.35 -16.01 -2.97
C ILE A 117 -6.47 -17.01 -1.81
N MET A 118 -7.66 -17.15 -1.21
CA MET A 118 -7.94 -18.17 -0.19
C MET A 118 -8.32 -19.53 -0.78
N SER A 119 -8.73 -19.57 -2.05
CA SER A 119 -9.21 -20.80 -2.71
C SER A 119 -8.07 -21.73 -3.09
N GLU A 120 -8.45 -22.97 -3.46
CA GLU A 120 -7.53 -23.96 -4.02
C GLU A 120 -6.93 -23.52 -5.37
N ARG A 121 -7.58 -22.63 -6.09
CA ARG A 121 -7.10 -22.09 -7.37
C ARG A 121 -5.82 -21.27 -7.21
N ALA A 122 -5.52 -20.79 -6.01
CA ALA A 122 -4.37 -19.98 -5.67
C ALA A 122 -3.30 -20.73 -4.87
N GLN A 123 -3.22 -22.05 -4.98
CA GLN A 123 -2.29 -22.90 -4.19
C GLN A 123 -0.81 -22.52 -4.37
N PHE A 124 -0.44 -21.94 -5.50
CA PHE A 124 0.95 -21.51 -5.78
C PHE A 124 1.22 -20.04 -5.38
N ILE A 125 0.25 -19.39 -4.73
CA ILE A 125 0.37 -17.98 -4.30
C ILE A 125 0.57 -17.93 -2.79
N THR A 126 1.76 -17.49 -2.35
CA THR A 126 2.08 -17.23 -0.93
C THR A 126 3.14 -16.15 -0.82
N GLY A 127 3.13 -15.36 0.25
CA GLY A 127 4.06 -14.25 0.48
C GLY A 127 3.84 -13.06 -0.45
N SER A 128 2.68 -12.94 -1.06
CA SER A 128 2.37 -11.92 -2.06
C SER A 128 1.44 -10.84 -1.49
N THR A 129 1.69 -9.60 -1.91
CA THR A 129 0.79 -8.47 -1.69
C THR A 129 0.01 -8.16 -2.95
N PHE A 130 -1.32 -8.17 -2.87
CA PHE A 130 -2.22 -7.87 -3.97
C PHE A 130 -2.64 -6.40 -3.90
N LEU A 131 -2.05 -5.58 -4.77
CA LEU A 131 -2.44 -4.17 -4.90
C LEU A 131 -3.75 -4.06 -5.68
N ILE A 132 -4.80 -3.55 -5.01
CA ILE A 132 -6.14 -3.33 -5.57
C ILE A 132 -6.51 -1.87 -5.36
N ASP A 133 -6.01 -0.98 -6.22
CA ASP A 133 -6.14 0.47 -6.01
C ASP A 133 -6.64 1.26 -7.22
N GLY A 134 -7.23 0.57 -8.20
CA GLY A 134 -7.74 1.21 -9.41
C GLY A 134 -6.66 1.90 -10.26
N GLY A 135 -5.39 1.51 -10.07
CA GLY A 135 -4.24 2.10 -10.76
C GLY A 135 -3.74 3.42 -10.15
N ALA A 136 -4.21 3.81 -8.96
CA ALA A 136 -3.78 5.05 -8.31
C ALA A 136 -2.26 5.08 -8.04
N THR A 137 -1.64 3.95 -7.68
CA THR A 137 -0.19 3.86 -7.52
C THR A 137 0.53 3.96 -8.86
N ALA A 138 0.04 3.33 -9.91
CA ALA A 138 0.60 3.47 -11.25
C ALA A 138 0.54 4.94 -11.73
N SER A 139 -0.61 5.60 -11.53
CA SER A 139 -0.76 7.02 -11.85
C SER A 139 0.16 7.94 -11.02
N TYR A 140 0.46 7.56 -9.78
CA TYR A 140 1.42 8.29 -8.94
C TYR A 140 2.85 8.23 -9.49
N PHE A 141 3.27 7.11 -10.03
CA PHE A 141 4.63 6.98 -10.56
C PHE A 141 4.74 7.45 -12.03
N TYR A 142 3.73 7.20 -12.85
CA TYR A 142 3.83 7.32 -14.30
C TYR A 142 2.70 8.14 -14.93
N GLY A 143 1.80 8.69 -14.15
CA GLY A 143 0.61 9.38 -14.64
C GLY A 143 0.35 10.72 -13.96
N PRO A 144 -0.88 11.24 -14.10
CA PRO A 144 -1.24 12.58 -13.65
C PRO A 144 -1.29 12.78 -12.13
N LEU A 145 -1.14 11.72 -11.32
CA LEU A 145 -0.93 11.82 -9.87
C LEU A 145 0.54 11.99 -9.48
N ASN A 146 1.47 11.96 -10.44
CA ASN A 146 2.89 12.18 -10.16
C ASN A 146 3.11 13.63 -9.69
N PRO A 147 3.68 13.86 -8.51
CA PRO A 147 3.94 15.21 -8.01
C PRO A 147 4.90 16.03 -8.88
N ASN A 148 5.67 15.35 -9.75
CA ASN A 148 6.61 15.99 -10.67
C ASN A 148 6.09 16.06 -12.12
N ALA A 149 4.84 15.67 -12.40
CA ALA A 149 4.30 15.61 -13.77
C ALA A 149 4.22 16.99 -14.44
N GLU A 150 4.03 18.06 -13.66
CA GLU A 150 3.93 19.42 -14.18
C GLU A 150 5.29 20.06 -14.51
N SER A 151 6.38 19.56 -13.92
CA SER A 151 7.74 20.05 -14.21
C SER A 151 8.34 19.48 -15.50
N GLY A 152 7.83 18.35 -16.01
CA GLY A 152 8.34 17.69 -17.23
C GLY A 152 7.71 18.16 -18.54
N MET A 153 6.59 18.92 -18.51
CA MET A 153 5.96 19.43 -19.73
C MET A 153 6.55 20.77 -20.23
N ALA A 154 7.42 21.42 -19.44
CA ALA A 154 8.05 22.68 -19.82
C ALA A 154 9.32 22.53 -20.67
N GLU A 155 9.91 21.32 -20.76
CA GLU A 155 11.17 21.10 -21.48
C GLU A 155 11.03 20.40 -22.86
N GLY A 156 9.79 20.13 -23.29
CA GLY A 156 9.52 19.37 -24.52
C GLY A 156 9.13 20.20 -25.77
N ASN A 157 9.24 21.52 -25.75
CA ASN A 157 8.94 22.39 -26.91
C ASN A 157 10.11 23.38 -27.19
N GLN A 158 11.20 22.83 -27.71
CA GLN A 158 12.16 23.62 -28.51
C GLN A 158 12.57 22.82 -29.73
#